data_1f53dcc1edb0e079581c6610e2849fb7
#
_entry.id   1f53dcc1edb0e079581c6610e2849fb7
#
_cell.length_a   1.000
_cell.length_b   1.000
_cell.length_c   1.000
_cell.angle_alpha   90.00
_cell.angle_beta   90.00
_cell.angle_gamma   90.00
#
_symmetry.space_group_name_H-M   'P 1'
#
loop_
_entity.id
_entity.type
_entity.pdbx_description
1 polymer ?
#
loop_
_entity_poly.entity_id
_entity_poly.type
_entity_poly.pdbx_seq_one_letter_code
_entity_poly.pdbx_strand_id
1 'polypeptide(L)'
;MNPKISWPVVGKYRISFLFGEAPEWYLKIFGYPHNGIDIACPKMTPVIACDDGVVVFADDIPDQDGKGLILKHDWGMSLYWHLQEISANFGNKVESGALIAHSGDTGYCTGPHLHFAIKVNGVTIPGMKGWCDPLKYFPETTAPPQEPYPVQKTHLVLPGESLWSIADKYYKNGLEWKRIYLANQDKIKNPNLIRAFMTLRIP
;
A
#
# COMPACT_ATOMS: atom_id res chain seq x y z
N MET A 1 10.97 8.19 22.80
CA MET A 1 11.93 7.76 21.75
C MET A 1 11.12 7.51 20.47
N ASN A 2 11.65 7.90 19.30
CA ASN A 2 11.04 7.47 18.04
C ASN A 2 11.33 5.97 17.86
N PRO A 3 10.31 5.14 17.59
CA PRO A 3 10.52 3.72 17.33
C PRO A 3 11.39 3.52 16.08
N LYS A 4 12.14 2.43 16.06
CA LYS A 4 12.79 1.91 14.85
C LYS A 4 12.11 0.59 14.52
N ILE A 5 11.37 0.55 13.44
CA ILE A 5 10.56 -0.60 13.06
C ILE A 5 11.20 -1.39 11.91
N SER A 6 10.97 -2.69 11.89
CA SER A 6 11.40 -3.58 10.81
C SER A 6 10.46 -3.51 9.61
N TRP A 7 10.99 -3.79 8.42
CA TRP A 7 10.20 -3.89 7.19
C TRP A 7 9.18 -5.03 7.32
N PRO A 8 7.88 -4.79 7.03
CA PRO A 8 6.80 -5.69 7.44
C PRO A 8 6.56 -6.90 6.53
N VAL A 9 7.32 -7.06 5.46
CA VAL A 9 7.21 -8.21 4.54
C VAL A 9 8.56 -8.85 4.27
N VAL A 10 8.57 -10.15 4.04
CA VAL A 10 9.79 -10.86 3.62
C VAL A 10 10.04 -10.59 2.14
N GLY A 11 11.16 -9.95 1.83
CA GLY A 11 11.55 -9.59 0.48
C GLY A 11 11.65 -8.08 0.25
N LYS A 12 12.11 -7.72 -0.95
CA LYS A 12 12.24 -6.32 -1.39
C LYS A 12 11.14 -6.02 -2.40
N TYR A 13 10.21 -5.19 -2.01
CA TYR A 13 9.09 -4.78 -2.86
C TYR A 13 9.00 -3.26 -2.90
N ARG A 14 8.57 -2.71 -4.03
CA ARG A 14 8.36 -1.28 -4.18
C ARG A 14 7.13 -0.82 -3.39
N ILE A 15 7.13 0.44 -3.02
CA ILE A 15 5.92 1.10 -2.52
C ILE A 15 5.12 1.58 -3.73
N SER A 16 3.85 1.21 -3.79
CA SER A 16 2.93 1.58 -4.87
C SER A 16 2.05 2.79 -4.55
N PHE A 17 1.87 3.09 -3.25
CA PHE A 17 1.09 4.23 -2.79
C PHE A 17 1.69 4.75 -1.47
N LEU A 18 1.93 6.06 -1.40
CA LEU A 18 2.64 6.68 -0.27
C LEU A 18 1.66 7.22 0.77
N PHE A 19 2.16 7.37 2.00
CA PHE A 19 1.46 8.08 3.06
C PHE A 19 1.14 9.51 2.63
N GLY A 20 -0.10 9.93 2.88
CA GLY A 20 -0.56 11.29 2.58
C GLY A 20 -0.96 11.51 1.12
N GLU A 21 -0.77 10.54 0.22
CA GLU A 21 -1.34 10.63 -1.13
C GLU A 21 -2.87 10.71 -1.06
N ALA A 22 -3.42 11.65 -1.82
CA ALA A 22 -4.84 12.00 -1.74
C ALA A 22 -5.47 12.29 -3.11
N PRO A 23 -5.42 11.36 -4.07
CA PRO A 23 -6.09 11.54 -5.33
C PRO A 23 -7.61 11.66 -5.10
N GLU A 24 -8.29 12.43 -5.95
CA GLU A 24 -9.72 12.76 -5.78
C GLU A 24 -10.61 11.52 -5.57
N TRP A 25 -10.34 10.45 -6.31
CA TRP A 25 -11.08 9.19 -6.18
C TRP A 25 -10.90 8.55 -4.80
N TYR A 26 -9.68 8.62 -4.23
CA TYR A 26 -9.38 8.07 -2.91
C TYR A 26 -10.12 8.85 -1.82
N LEU A 27 -10.07 10.18 -1.91
CA LEU A 27 -10.80 11.07 -0.98
C LEU A 27 -12.31 10.86 -1.04
N LYS A 28 -12.88 10.59 -2.22
CA LYS A 28 -14.33 10.28 -2.37
C LYS A 28 -14.73 8.99 -1.66
N ILE A 29 -13.83 8.02 -1.58
CA ILE A 29 -14.10 6.71 -0.95
C ILE A 29 -13.84 6.76 0.54
N PHE A 30 -12.68 7.25 0.96
CA PHE A 30 -12.20 7.15 2.33
C PHE A 30 -12.37 8.44 3.16
N GLY A 31 -12.54 9.58 2.50
CA GLY A 31 -12.75 10.88 3.16
C GLY A 31 -11.50 11.49 3.82
N TYR A 32 -10.32 10.87 3.65
CA TYR A 32 -9.04 11.35 4.17
C TYR A 32 -7.89 10.81 3.29
N PRO A 33 -6.69 11.43 3.33
CA PRO A 33 -5.52 10.96 2.58
C PRO A 33 -5.08 9.56 3.01
N HIS A 34 -4.30 8.88 2.17
CA HIS A 34 -3.78 7.55 2.45
C HIS A 34 -3.02 7.52 3.79
N ASN A 35 -3.44 6.66 4.68
CA ASN A 35 -3.01 6.64 6.08
C ASN A 35 -1.80 5.75 6.36
N GLY A 36 -1.23 5.14 5.33
CA GLY A 36 -0.10 4.22 5.41
C GLY A 36 0.74 4.23 4.14
N ILE A 37 1.40 3.13 3.88
CA ILE A 37 2.08 2.83 2.63
C ILE A 37 1.54 1.51 2.07
N ASP A 38 1.41 1.44 0.74
CA ASP A 38 1.07 0.18 0.07
C ASP A 38 2.33 -0.44 -0.53
N ILE A 39 2.63 -1.65 -0.10
CA ILE A 39 3.79 -2.43 -0.52
C ILE A 39 3.33 -3.44 -1.56
N ALA A 40 3.70 -3.21 -2.83
CA ALA A 40 3.28 -4.04 -3.97
C ALA A 40 3.98 -5.40 -3.95
N CYS A 41 3.43 -6.33 -3.21
CA CYS A 41 3.93 -7.69 -3.10
C CYS A 41 2.89 -8.71 -3.62
N PRO A 42 3.32 -9.88 -4.16
CA PRO A 42 2.42 -10.95 -4.56
C PRO A 42 1.54 -11.44 -3.41
N LYS A 43 0.39 -12.04 -3.75
CA LYS A 43 -0.37 -12.83 -2.76
C LYS A 43 0.51 -13.86 -2.09
N MET A 44 0.22 -14.18 -0.85
CA MET A 44 0.93 -15.16 -0.02
C MET A 44 2.38 -14.76 0.29
N THR A 45 2.76 -13.49 0.09
CA THR A 45 4.04 -13.00 0.63
C THR A 45 3.97 -13.00 2.16
N PRO A 46 4.95 -13.59 2.87
CA PRO A 46 4.96 -13.57 4.33
C PRO A 46 5.00 -12.16 4.89
N VAL A 47 4.06 -11.85 5.77
CA VAL A 47 3.95 -10.60 6.53
C VAL A 47 4.44 -10.86 7.94
N ILE A 48 5.38 -10.04 8.38
CA ILE A 48 6.06 -10.19 9.68
C ILE A 48 5.79 -8.99 10.58
N ALA A 49 5.83 -9.23 11.88
CA ALA A 49 5.68 -8.16 12.87
C ALA A 49 6.83 -7.15 12.74
N CYS A 50 6.47 -5.88 12.60
CA CYS A 50 7.48 -4.80 12.45
C CYS A 50 8.26 -4.51 13.75
N ASP A 51 7.73 -4.93 14.89
CA ASP A 51 8.32 -4.82 16.23
C ASP A 51 7.59 -5.76 17.19
N ASP A 52 8.14 -5.94 18.40
CA ASP A 52 7.50 -6.67 19.48
C ASP A 52 6.12 -6.08 19.78
N GLY A 53 5.12 -6.93 20.01
CA GLY A 53 3.78 -6.42 20.26
C GLY A 53 2.77 -7.49 20.68
N VAL A 54 1.53 -7.03 20.84
CA VAL A 54 0.38 -7.89 21.13
C VAL A 54 -0.67 -7.68 20.05
N VAL A 55 -1.23 -8.76 19.53
CA VAL A 55 -2.33 -8.72 18.57
C VAL A 55 -3.60 -8.20 19.28
N VAL A 56 -4.07 -7.03 18.86
CA VAL A 56 -5.29 -6.41 19.41
C VAL A 56 -6.46 -6.41 18.42
N PHE A 57 -6.22 -6.81 17.19
CA PHE A 57 -7.23 -7.08 16.18
C PHE A 57 -6.66 -8.11 15.18
N ALA A 58 -7.48 -9.09 14.81
CA ALA A 58 -7.18 -10.08 13.76
C ALA A 58 -8.51 -10.63 13.25
N ASP A 59 -9.03 -10.08 12.16
CA ASP A 59 -10.36 -10.42 11.64
C ASP A 59 -10.52 -10.04 10.16
N ASP A 60 -11.64 -10.46 9.58
CA ASP A 60 -12.09 -10.08 8.25
C ASP A 60 -13.21 -9.03 8.40
N ILE A 61 -13.05 -7.88 7.75
CA ILE A 61 -14.10 -6.86 7.61
C ILE A 61 -14.64 -6.95 6.19
N PRO A 62 -15.64 -7.81 5.93
CA PRO A 62 -16.17 -8.02 4.61
C PRO A 62 -16.65 -6.71 3.98
N ASP A 63 -16.50 -6.60 2.67
CA ASP A 63 -16.99 -5.50 1.84
C ASP A 63 -16.35 -4.11 2.06
N GLN A 64 -15.34 -4.00 2.92
CA GLN A 64 -14.60 -2.76 3.16
C GLN A 64 -13.08 -2.99 3.09
N ASP A 65 -12.46 -3.14 4.27
CA ASP A 65 -11.00 -3.20 4.37
C ASP A 65 -10.44 -4.62 4.16
N GLY A 66 -11.31 -5.64 4.12
CA GLY A 66 -10.91 -7.05 4.03
C GLY A 66 -10.24 -7.56 5.30
N LYS A 67 -9.39 -8.57 5.16
CA LYS A 67 -8.67 -9.16 6.29
C LYS A 67 -7.57 -8.24 6.79
N GLY A 68 -7.56 -8.02 8.11
CA GLY A 68 -6.61 -7.14 8.77
C GLY A 68 -6.11 -7.64 10.11
N LEU A 69 -4.95 -7.13 10.49
CA LEU A 69 -4.33 -7.38 11.78
C LEU A 69 -3.77 -6.07 12.33
N ILE A 70 -3.94 -5.86 13.64
CA ILE A 70 -3.35 -4.73 14.37
C ILE A 70 -2.50 -5.27 15.51
N LEU A 71 -1.27 -4.80 15.58
CA LEU A 71 -0.40 -4.98 16.74
C LEU A 71 -0.39 -3.71 17.60
N LYS A 72 -0.47 -3.90 18.90
CA LYS A 72 -0.18 -2.87 19.90
C LYS A 72 1.26 -3.06 20.38
N HIS A 73 2.01 -1.96 20.34
CA HIS A 73 3.40 -1.84 20.81
C HIS A 73 3.49 -0.85 21.96
N ASP A 74 4.60 -0.80 22.64
CA ASP A 74 4.84 0.23 23.70
C ASP A 74 4.83 1.65 23.13
N TRP A 75 5.26 1.82 21.88
CA TRP A 75 5.31 3.10 21.17
C TRP A 75 4.02 3.48 20.42
N GLY A 76 3.05 2.57 20.27
CA GLY A 76 1.83 2.83 19.51
C GLY A 76 1.20 1.59 18.90
N MET A 77 0.87 1.65 17.62
CA MET A 77 0.23 0.54 16.88
C MET A 77 0.79 0.44 15.48
N SER A 78 0.82 -0.79 14.95
CA SER A 78 0.97 -1.09 13.53
C SER A 78 -0.24 -1.83 13.00
N LEU A 79 -0.60 -1.55 11.75
CA LEU A 79 -1.77 -2.05 11.07
C LEU A 79 -1.33 -2.69 9.75
N TYR A 80 -1.88 -3.87 9.47
CA TYR A 80 -1.62 -4.71 8.30
C TYR A 80 -2.94 -5.07 7.64
N TRP A 81 -3.18 -4.62 6.41
CA TRP A 81 -4.46 -4.83 5.73
C TRP A 81 -4.32 -5.50 4.37
N HIS A 82 -5.46 -5.90 3.79
CA HIS A 82 -5.59 -6.65 2.54
C HIS A 82 -4.94 -8.04 2.59
N LEU A 83 -4.95 -8.66 3.77
CA LEU A 83 -4.33 -9.97 4.01
C LEU A 83 -5.09 -11.10 3.31
N GLN A 84 -4.39 -12.12 2.86
CA GLN A 84 -4.98 -13.38 2.38
C GLN A 84 -5.27 -14.32 3.56
N GLU A 85 -4.30 -14.42 4.46
CA GLU A 85 -4.37 -15.28 5.64
C GLU A 85 -3.80 -14.56 6.86
N ILE A 86 -4.39 -14.81 8.01
CA ILE A 86 -3.92 -14.32 9.31
C ILE A 86 -3.43 -15.54 10.09
N SER A 87 -2.17 -15.52 10.52
CA SER A 87 -1.53 -16.61 11.28
C SER A 87 -1.52 -16.37 12.79
N ALA A 88 -1.64 -15.10 13.22
CA ALA A 88 -1.61 -14.72 14.63
C ALA A 88 -3.01 -14.40 15.13
N ASN A 89 -3.37 -14.89 16.31
CA ASN A 89 -4.69 -14.70 16.91
C ASN A 89 -4.71 -13.52 17.88
N PHE A 90 -5.90 -12.95 18.10
CA PHE A 90 -6.12 -11.94 19.13
C PHE A 90 -5.53 -12.35 20.49
N GLY A 91 -4.81 -11.44 21.12
CA GLY A 91 -4.12 -11.65 22.40
C GLY A 91 -2.75 -12.31 22.31
N ASN A 92 -2.33 -12.81 21.13
CA ASN A 92 -0.98 -13.34 20.98
C ASN A 92 0.08 -12.26 21.19
N LYS A 93 1.13 -12.59 21.94
CA LYS A 93 2.37 -11.83 21.95
C LYS A 93 3.23 -12.29 20.78
N VAL A 94 3.78 -11.36 20.05
CA VAL A 94 4.66 -11.60 18.90
C VAL A 94 5.96 -10.84 19.07
N GLU A 95 7.05 -11.43 18.64
CA GLU A 95 8.37 -10.78 18.58
C GLU A 95 8.57 -10.13 17.20
N SER A 96 9.43 -9.14 17.14
CA SER A 96 9.85 -8.50 15.89
C SER A 96 10.34 -9.54 14.89
N GLY A 97 9.83 -9.50 13.66
CA GLY A 97 10.16 -10.47 12.62
C GLY A 97 9.36 -11.78 12.65
N ALA A 98 8.51 -12.00 13.66
CA ALA A 98 7.62 -13.17 13.68
C ALA A 98 6.61 -13.14 12.53
N LEU A 99 6.34 -14.29 11.90
CA LEU A 99 5.28 -14.44 10.91
C LEU A 99 3.91 -14.21 11.56
N ILE A 100 3.14 -13.25 11.06
CA ILE A 100 1.83 -12.90 11.58
C ILE A 100 0.70 -13.10 10.57
N ALA A 101 1.02 -13.05 9.26
CA ALA A 101 0.03 -13.16 8.19
C ALA A 101 0.69 -13.43 6.84
N HIS A 102 -0.13 -13.52 5.79
CA HIS A 102 0.27 -13.47 4.39
C HIS A 102 -0.49 -12.39 3.64
N SER A 103 0.22 -11.64 2.78
CA SER A 103 -0.38 -10.58 1.96
C SER A 103 -1.40 -11.13 0.97
N GLY A 104 -2.34 -10.30 0.56
CA GLY A 104 -3.42 -10.67 -0.35
C GLY A 104 -3.93 -9.51 -1.18
N ASP A 105 -5.22 -9.58 -1.48
CA ASP A 105 -5.98 -8.56 -2.18
C ASP A 105 -7.43 -8.53 -1.69
N THR A 106 -7.65 -8.82 -0.40
CA THR A 106 -8.98 -8.79 0.21
C THR A 106 -9.42 -7.35 0.47
N GLY A 107 -10.74 -7.14 0.47
CA GLY A 107 -11.34 -5.82 0.68
C GLY A 107 -11.17 -4.87 -0.50
N TYR A 108 -11.21 -3.58 -0.20
CA TYR A 108 -11.20 -2.54 -1.23
C TYR A 108 -9.78 -2.23 -1.71
N CYS A 109 -9.29 -3.02 -2.64
CA CYS A 109 -7.95 -2.88 -3.21
C CYS A 109 -7.93 -3.02 -4.74
N THR A 110 -6.85 -2.60 -5.39
CA THR A 110 -6.72 -2.62 -6.86
C THR A 110 -5.84 -3.75 -7.37
N GLY A 111 -5.30 -4.57 -6.48
CA GLY A 111 -4.42 -5.69 -6.79
C GLY A 111 -3.61 -6.10 -5.56
N PRO A 112 -2.85 -7.19 -5.63
CA PRO A 112 -2.13 -7.71 -4.48
C PRO A 112 -1.14 -6.71 -3.90
N HIS A 113 -1.23 -6.43 -2.61
CA HIS A 113 -0.32 -5.59 -1.85
C HIS A 113 -0.53 -5.78 -0.35
N LEU A 114 0.41 -5.32 0.45
CA LEU A 114 0.19 -5.07 1.87
C LEU A 114 -0.03 -3.58 2.08
N HIS A 115 -1.16 -3.18 2.65
CA HIS A 115 -1.33 -1.86 3.24
C HIS A 115 -0.76 -1.89 4.65
N PHE A 116 0.25 -1.04 4.91
CA PHE A 116 0.93 -0.95 6.21
C PHE A 116 0.85 0.47 6.76
N ALA A 117 0.31 0.61 7.96
CA ALA A 117 0.16 1.90 8.61
C ALA A 117 0.59 1.85 10.08
N ILE A 118 1.00 2.99 10.64
CA ILE A 118 1.40 3.09 12.04
C ILE A 118 0.79 4.31 12.73
N LYS A 119 0.54 4.17 14.03
CA LYS A 119 0.29 5.29 14.95
C LYS A 119 1.38 5.31 16.00
N VAL A 120 1.96 6.47 16.23
CA VAL A 120 3.01 6.66 17.26
C VAL A 120 2.44 7.53 18.36
N ASN A 121 2.58 7.09 19.60
CA ASN A 121 2.09 7.81 20.78
C ASN A 121 2.65 9.25 20.84
N GLY A 122 1.75 10.21 21.04
CA GLY A 122 2.13 11.62 21.11
C GLY A 122 2.42 12.31 19.78
N VAL A 123 2.33 11.59 18.63
CA VAL A 123 2.48 12.17 17.30
C VAL A 123 1.11 12.42 16.67
N THR A 124 0.89 13.65 16.23
CA THR A 124 -0.35 14.05 15.53
C THR A 124 0.01 14.78 14.25
N ILE A 125 -0.53 14.30 13.14
CA ILE A 125 -0.44 14.95 11.83
C ILE A 125 -1.84 15.44 11.46
N PRO A 126 -2.04 16.75 11.19
CA PRO A 126 -3.35 17.28 10.82
C PRO A 126 -3.98 16.52 9.65
N GLY A 127 -5.26 16.19 9.77
CA GLY A 127 -6.01 15.43 8.75
C GLY A 127 -5.76 13.93 8.70
N MET A 128 -4.76 13.39 9.40
CA MET A 128 -4.36 11.98 9.33
C MET A 128 -4.91 11.10 10.45
N LYS A 129 -5.82 11.59 11.28
CA LYS A 129 -6.49 10.82 12.36
C LYS A 129 -5.52 10.05 13.28
N GLY A 130 -4.32 10.60 13.51
CA GLY A 130 -3.26 10.03 14.34
C GLY A 130 -2.33 9.05 13.61
N TRP A 131 -2.54 8.79 12.32
CA TRP A 131 -1.62 8.00 11.50
C TRP A 131 -0.36 8.79 11.17
N CYS A 132 0.76 8.08 11.04
CA CYS A 132 2.09 8.63 10.78
C CYS A 132 2.68 7.98 9.54
N ASP A 133 3.57 8.71 8.86
CA ASP A 133 4.33 8.18 7.73
C ASP A 133 5.29 7.08 8.19
N PRO A 134 5.06 5.80 7.83
CA PRO A 134 5.90 4.70 8.28
C PRO A 134 7.35 4.81 7.82
N LEU A 135 7.61 5.47 6.68
CA LEU A 135 8.95 5.59 6.11
C LEU A 135 9.93 6.32 7.01
N LYS A 136 9.44 7.16 7.91
CA LYS A 136 10.28 7.91 8.86
C LYS A 136 10.82 7.06 10.02
N TYR A 137 10.34 5.83 10.14
CA TYR A 137 10.63 4.96 11.28
C TYR A 137 11.43 3.71 10.90
N PHE A 138 11.59 3.44 9.60
CA PHE A 138 12.51 2.39 9.15
C PHE A 138 13.96 2.85 9.29
N PRO A 139 14.89 1.97 9.74
CA PRO A 139 16.33 2.23 9.62
C PRO A 139 16.71 2.47 8.15
N GLU A 140 17.66 3.38 7.91
CA GLU A 140 18.12 3.71 6.54
C GLU A 140 18.57 2.47 5.73
N THR A 141 19.04 1.42 6.43
CA THR A 141 19.50 0.17 5.81
C THR A 141 18.39 -0.82 5.47
N THR A 142 17.18 -0.65 6.05
CA THR A 142 16.04 -1.58 5.86
C THR A 142 14.91 -0.97 5.05
N ALA A 143 14.85 0.34 4.90
CA ALA A 143 13.94 0.95 3.95
C ALA A 143 14.23 0.35 2.56
N PRO A 144 13.19 -0.10 1.81
CA PRO A 144 13.43 -0.53 0.45
C PRO A 144 14.14 0.61 -0.27
N PRO A 145 15.08 0.31 -1.18
CA PRO A 145 15.59 1.35 -2.04
C PRO A 145 14.35 2.06 -2.60
N GLN A 146 14.21 3.33 -2.31
CA GLN A 146 13.31 4.17 -3.11
C GLN A 146 14.00 4.29 -4.47
N GLU A 147 13.91 3.19 -5.23
CA GLU A 147 14.19 3.29 -6.65
C GLU A 147 13.25 4.41 -7.12
N PRO A 148 13.80 5.50 -7.66
CA PRO A 148 12.98 6.43 -8.40
C PRO A 148 12.23 5.53 -9.38
N TYR A 149 10.90 5.61 -9.43
CA TYR A 149 10.03 4.80 -10.30
C TYR A 149 10.84 4.31 -11.50
N PRO A 150 11.04 2.98 -11.69
CA PRO A 150 11.99 2.47 -12.68
C PRO A 150 11.71 3.22 -13.97
N VAL A 151 12.75 3.69 -14.63
CA VAL A 151 12.73 4.61 -15.78
C VAL A 151 11.39 4.47 -16.50
N GLN A 152 10.50 5.45 -16.30
CA GLN A 152 9.12 5.37 -16.74
C GLN A 152 9.14 5.09 -18.23
N LYS A 153 8.80 3.88 -18.62
CA LYS A 153 8.54 3.62 -20.02
C LYS A 153 7.46 4.60 -20.41
N THR A 154 7.68 5.36 -21.44
CA THR A 154 6.62 6.18 -22.00
C THR A 154 5.89 5.39 -23.06
N HIS A 155 4.59 5.56 -23.12
CA HIS A 155 3.74 4.98 -24.16
C HIS A 155 3.04 6.09 -24.91
N LEU A 156 3.21 6.13 -26.23
CA LEU A 156 2.42 6.98 -27.09
C LEU A 156 1.10 6.28 -27.38
N VAL A 157 0.00 6.86 -26.92
CA VAL A 157 -1.33 6.31 -27.11
C VAL A 157 -1.68 6.26 -28.58
N LEU A 158 -2.00 5.07 -29.08
CA LEU A 158 -2.46 4.88 -30.47
C LEU A 158 -3.99 5.06 -30.56
N PRO A 159 -4.51 5.39 -31.74
CA PRO A 159 -5.95 5.44 -31.95
C PRO A 159 -6.63 4.10 -31.54
N GLY A 160 -7.67 4.18 -30.71
CA GLY A 160 -8.42 3.00 -30.24
C GLY A 160 -7.85 2.33 -29.00
N GLU A 161 -6.68 2.75 -28.48
CA GLU A 161 -6.18 2.22 -27.21
C GLU A 161 -6.94 2.83 -26.02
N SER A 162 -7.05 2.04 -24.96
CA SER A 162 -7.58 2.44 -23.66
C SER A 162 -6.49 2.21 -22.60
N LEU A 163 -6.65 2.81 -21.41
CA LEU A 163 -5.77 2.53 -20.29
C LEU A 163 -5.73 1.03 -19.95
N TRP A 164 -6.86 0.33 -20.14
CA TRP A 164 -6.95 -1.11 -19.93
C TRP A 164 -6.08 -1.89 -20.92
N SER A 165 -6.17 -1.59 -22.23
CA SER A 165 -5.36 -2.26 -23.27
C SER A 165 -3.87 -1.96 -23.12
N ILE A 166 -3.53 -0.74 -22.70
CA ILE A 166 -2.14 -0.35 -22.41
C ILE A 166 -1.61 -1.10 -21.19
N ALA A 167 -2.42 -1.21 -20.13
CA ALA A 167 -2.05 -1.98 -18.93
C ALA A 167 -1.86 -3.46 -19.25
N ASP A 168 -2.73 -4.06 -20.05
CA ASP A 168 -2.60 -5.44 -20.50
C ASP A 168 -1.29 -5.67 -21.28
N LYS A 169 -0.93 -4.72 -22.15
CA LYS A 169 0.31 -4.74 -22.93
C LYS A 169 1.56 -4.75 -22.04
N TYR A 170 1.61 -3.89 -21.02
CA TYR A 170 2.80 -3.68 -20.20
C TYR A 170 2.87 -4.57 -18.97
N TYR A 171 1.73 -4.88 -18.35
CA TYR A 171 1.65 -5.62 -17.08
C TYR A 171 1.08 -7.03 -17.24
N LYS A 172 0.63 -7.40 -18.46
CA LYS A 172 -0.11 -8.64 -18.74
C LYS A 172 -1.38 -8.77 -17.90
N ASN A 173 -1.93 -7.61 -17.49
CA ASN A 173 -3.14 -7.51 -16.69
C ASN A 173 -3.82 -6.16 -16.94
N GLY A 174 -4.92 -6.15 -17.68
CA GLY A 174 -5.68 -4.94 -17.98
C GLY A 174 -6.26 -4.25 -16.74
N LEU A 175 -6.49 -4.98 -15.65
CA LEU A 175 -6.99 -4.42 -14.38
C LEU A 175 -6.00 -3.44 -13.74
N GLU A 176 -4.73 -3.50 -14.12
CA GLU A 176 -3.68 -2.56 -13.67
C GLU A 176 -3.76 -1.17 -14.33
N TRP A 177 -4.78 -0.90 -15.15
CA TRP A 177 -4.95 0.38 -15.84
C TRP A 177 -4.93 1.60 -14.91
N LYS A 178 -5.37 1.41 -13.67
CA LYS A 178 -5.38 2.47 -12.66
C LYS A 178 -3.97 2.98 -12.34
N ARG A 179 -2.94 2.13 -12.39
CA ARG A 179 -1.55 2.54 -12.18
C ARG A 179 -1.12 3.57 -13.22
N ILE A 180 -1.45 3.30 -14.50
CA ILE A 180 -1.15 4.25 -15.59
C ILE A 180 -1.92 5.55 -15.40
N TYR A 181 -3.20 5.46 -15.02
CA TYR A 181 -4.01 6.64 -14.75
C TYR A 181 -3.42 7.51 -13.64
N LEU A 182 -3.06 6.90 -12.51
CA LEU A 182 -2.48 7.60 -11.36
C LEU A 182 -1.16 8.30 -11.69
N ALA A 183 -0.30 7.65 -12.46
CA ALA A 183 0.97 8.23 -12.90
C ALA A 183 0.81 9.40 -13.89
N ASN A 184 -0.40 9.63 -14.42
CA ASN A 184 -0.67 10.61 -15.46
C ASN A 184 -1.85 11.55 -15.14
N GLN A 185 -2.21 11.73 -13.88
CA GLN A 185 -3.34 12.60 -13.48
C GLN A 185 -3.15 14.07 -13.86
N ASP A 186 -1.91 14.50 -14.04
CA ASP A 186 -1.56 15.80 -14.61
C ASP A 186 -2.08 15.95 -16.04
N LYS A 187 -2.16 14.86 -16.82
CA LYS A 187 -2.57 14.82 -18.23
C LYS A 187 -3.97 14.26 -18.45
N ILE A 188 -4.39 13.30 -17.61
CA ILE A 188 -5.66 12.58 -17.74
C ILE A 188 -6.60 13.01 -16.61
N LYS A 189 -7.67 13.74 -16.94
CA LYS A 189 -8.69 14.15 -15.97
C LYS A 189 -9.82 13.11 -15.82
N ASN A 190 -10.07 12.33 -16.87
CA ASN A 190 -11.06 11.25 -16.86
C ASN A 190 -10.42 9.99 -17.45
N PRO A 191 -10.33 8.89 -16.69
CA PRO A 191 -9.65 7.67 -17.13
C PRO A 191 -10.29 7.01 -18.36
N ASN A 192 -11.56 7.30 -18.64
CA ASN A 192 -12.27 6.80 -19.81
C ASN A 192 -12.04 7.66 -21.08
N LEU A 193 -11.29 8.75 -20.96
CA LEU A 193 -11.04 9.71 -22.04
C LEU A 193 -9.54 9.97 -22.20
N ILE A 194 -8.81 8.98 -22.70
CA ILE A 194 -7.46 9.20 -23.20
C ILE A 194 -7.51 9.53 -24.69
N ARG A 195 -6.62 10.38 -25.15
CA ARG A 195 -6.57 10.82 -26.54
C ARG A 195 -5.37 10.19 -27.26
N ALA A 196 -5.57 9.83 -28.51
CA ALA A 196 -4.46 9.40 -29.36
C ALA A 196 -3.34 10.45 -29.37
N PHE A 197 -2.11 9.97 -29.45
CA PHE A 197 -0.87 10.75 -29.42
C PHE A 197 -0.53 11.40 -28.07
N MET A 198 -1.25 11.13 -27.02
CA MET A 198 -0.79 11.44 -25.66
C MET A 198 0.41 10.54 -25.30
N THR A 199 1.44 11.12 -24.72
CA THR A 199 2.54 10.34 -24.13
C THR A 199 2.27 10.11 -22.66
N LEU A 200 2.05 8.85 -22.29
CA LEU A 200 1.76 8.41 -20.92
C LEU A 200 3.00 7.83 -20.26
N ARG A 201 3.15 8.09 -18.99
CA ARG A 201 4.11 7.41 -18.11
C ARG A 201 3.56 6.03 -17.78
N ILE A 202 4.40 5.00 -17.91
CA ILE A 202 4.08 3.61 -17.56
C ILE A 202 4.95 3.23 -16.36
N PRO A 203 4.38 3.29 -15.14
CA PRO A 203 5.10 3.02 -13.90
C PRO A 203 5.39 1.53 -13.70
#